data_6198480d82b3af943f62945c999bd94c
#
_entry.id   6198480d82b3af943f62945c999bd94c
#
_cell.length_a   1.000
_cell.length_b   1.000
_cell.length_c   1.000
_cell.angle_alpha   90.00
_cell.angle_beta   90.00
_cell.angle_gamma   90.00
#
_symmetry.space_group_name_H-M   'P 1'
#
loop_
_entity.id
_entity.type
_entity.pdbx_description
1 polymer ?
#
loop_
_entity_poly.entity_id
_entity_poly.type
_entity_poly.pdbx_seq_one_letter_code
_entity_poly.pdbx_strand_id
1 'polypeptide(L)'
;KLMKKKIFNIVIPSLTLSSELINCLLKFNNQKYRNFFVTIVLDYSNKKKIPKLNYKLNILIVGKRTMSYKRNYAVKKFRSDFIAFIDSDAYADKNWLTNGLNILSKKNNEIIGGPSIPFPNQSFEEMMCHYAKRSYFVTGYLNFRKYKAKSRYCDWLESCNLMMNRTLFLKFGGMNENIYVGEDKEFI
;
A
#
# COMPACT_ATOMS: atom_id res chain seq x y z
N LYS A 1 -7.91 -27.30 -15.87
CA LYS A 1 -6.89 -26.22 -16.05
C LYS A 1 -6.58 -25.64 -14.68
N LEU A 2 -5.36 -25.89 -14.16
CA LEU A 2 -4.87 -25.21 -12.95
C LEU A 2 -4.88 -23.70 -13.21
N MET A 3 -5.72 -22.98 -12.48
CA MET A 3 -5.72 -21.51 -12.57
C MET A 3 -4.36 -21.00 -12.11
N LYS A 4 -3.64 -20.30 -12.99
CA LYS A 4 -2.36 -19.69 -12.68
C LYS A 4 -2.51 -18.80 -11.45
N LYS A 5 -1.74 -19.07 -10.39
CA LYS A 5 -1.77 -18.25 -9.16
C LYS A 5 -1.41 -16.81 -9.49
N LYS A 6 -2.30 -15.89 -9.19
CA LYS A 6 -2.11 -14.45 -9.40
C LYS A 6 -0.99 -13.89 -8.54
N ILE A 7 -0.16 -13.01 -9.08
CA ILE A 7 1.01 -12.45 -8.39
C ILE A 7 0.73 -11.00 -7.98
N PHE A 8 1.00 -10.66 -6.70
CA PHE A 8 1.01 -9.29 -6.21
C PHE A 8 2.42 -8.69 -6.23
N ASN A 9 2.53 -7.44 -6.68
CA ASN A 9 3.65 -6.56 -6.38
C ASN A 9 3.23 -5.58 -5.29
N ILE A 10 3.80 -5.71 -4.09
CA ILE A 10 3.61 -4.75 -3.00
C ILE A 10 4.66 -3.65 -3.18
N VAL A 11 4.23 -2.42 -3.38
CA VAL A 11 5.10 -1.28 -3.64
C VAL A 11 5.11 -0.37 -2.41
N ILE A 12 6.31 -0.10 -1.90
CA ILE A 12 6.54 0.73 -0.71
C ILE A 12 7.52 1.85 -1.07
N PRO A 13 7.04 3.07 -1.30
CA PRO A 13 7.90 4.23 -1.45
C PRO A 13 8.45 4.66 -0.07
N SER A 14 9.72 5.03 0.00
CA SER A 14 10.33 5.56 1.23
C SER A 14 11.50 6.49 0.88
N LEU A 15 11.99 7.24 1.87
CA LEU A 15 13.20 8.03 1.73
C LEU A 15 14.45 7.13 1.82
N THR A 16 14.51 6.32 2.87
CA THR A 16 15.63 5.42 3.17
C THR A 16 15.10 4.15 3.81
N LEU A 17 15.99 3.19 4.07
CA LEU A 17 15.66 2.00 4.86
C LEU A 17 15.59 2.38 6.35
N SER A 18 14.43 2.86 6.79
CA SER A 18 14.14 3.23 8.19
C SER A 18 13.83 2.01 9.05
N SER A 19 13.73 2.20 10.37
CA SER A 19 13.33 1.14 11.31
C SER A 19 11.88 0.73 11.09
N GLU A 20 11.02 1.70 10.79
CA GLU A 20 9.59 1.52 10.48
C GLU A 20 9.43 0.67 9.22
N LEU A 21 10.18 1.00 8.15
CA LEU A 21 10.17 0.21 6.91
C LEU A 21 10.64 -1.23 7.16
N ILE A 22 11.70 -1.44 7.97
CA ILE A 22 12.16 -2.78 8.33
C ILE A 22 11.05 -3.54 9.07
N ASN A 23 10.37 -2.90 10.02
CA ASN A 23 9.23 -3.50 10.74
C ASN A 23 8.06 -3.81 9.80
N CYS A 24 7.73 -2.91 8.88
CA CYS A 24 6.74 -3.14 7.83
C CYS A 24 7.09 -4.40 7.00
N LEU A 25 8.34 -4.49 6.54
CA LEU A 25 8.82 -5.64 5.77
C LEU A 25 8.71 -6.96 6.55
N LEU A 26 9.07 -6.97 7.84
CA LEU A 26 8.96 -8.16 8.69
C LEU A 26 7.50 -8.66 8.83
N LYS A 27 6.52 -7.75 8.87
CA LYS A 27 5.10 -8.10 8.98
C LYS A 27 4.58 -8.86 7.75
N PHE A 28 5.14 -8.65 6.56
CA PHE A 28 4.78 -9.44 5.37
C PHE A 28 5.19 -10.91 5.46
N ASN A 29 6.12 -11.29 6.33
CA ASN A 29 6.40 -12.70 6.60
C ASN A 29 5.16 -13.48 7.07
N ASN A 30 4.16 -12.81 7.64
CA ASN A 30 2.93 -13.42 8.17
C ASN A 30 1.75 -13.42 7.17
N GLN A 31 1.93 -12.94 5.94
CA GLN A 31 0.84 -12.96 4.94
C GLN A 31 0.43 -14.40 4.62
N LYS A 32 -0.88 -14.68 4.66
CA LYS A 32 -1.41 -16.00 4.29
C LYS A 32 -1.29 -16.29 2.79
N TYR A 33 -1.55 -15.29 1.96
CA TYR A 33 -1.32 -15.42 0.53
C TYR A 33 0.17 -15.25 0.21
N ARG A 34 0.78 -16.28 -0.40
CA ARG A 34 2.25 -16.36 -0.54
C ARG A 34 2.78 -15.99 -1.94
N ASN A 35 1.90 -15.82 -2.93
CA ASN A 35 2.34 -15.50 -4.29
C ASN A 35 2.48 -13.98 -4.49
N PHE A 36 3.45 -13.40 -3.85
CA PHE A 36 3.77 -11.98 -3.91
C PHE A 36 5.28 -11.72 -3.84
N PHE A 37 5.66 -10.55 -4.21
CA PHE A 37 6.97 -9.96 -3.91
C PHE A 37 6.78 -8.51 -3.47
N VAL A 38 7.79 -7.98 -2.79
CA VAL A 38 7.79 -6.58 -2.33
C VAL A 38 8.81 -5.80 -3.14
N THR A 39 8.45 -4.58 -3.54
CA THR A 39 9.34 -3.62 -4.19
C THR A 39 9.42 -2.37 -3.33
N ILE A 40 10.56 -2.11 -2.70
CA ILE A 40 10.81 -0.84 -2.03
C ILE A 40 11.52 0.11 -3.00
N VAL A 41 11.10 1.38 -2.97
CA VAL A 41 11.69 2.43 -3.82
C VAL A 41 12.19 3.55 -2.91
N LEU A 42 13.51 3.69 -2.85
CA LEU A 42 14.20 4.57 -1.93
C LEU A 42 14.78 5.78 -2.67
N ASP A 43 14.87 6.92 -1.98
CA ASP A 43 15.67 8.05 -2.46
C ASP A 43 17.17 7.74 -2.31
N TYR A 44 17.56 7.21 -1.16
CA TYR A 44 18.96 6.96 -0.84
C TYR A 44 19.14 5.58 -0.19
N SER A 45 20.30 4.97 -0.47
CA SER A 45 20.74 3.79 0.29
C SER A 45 21.33 4.22 1.63
N ASN A 46 21.24 3.32 2.61
CA ASN A 46 21.97 3.45 3.88
C ASN A 46 22.57 2.09 4.28
N LYS A 47 23.36 2.08 5.38
CA LYS A 47 24.06 0.87 5.85
C LYS A 47 23.18 -0.09 6.68
N LYS A 48 21.88 0.19 6.86
CA LYS A 48 21.01 -0.71 7.62
C LYS A 48 20.86 -2.05 6.93
N LYS A 49 20.91 -3.13 7.70
CA LYS A 49 20.72 -4.49 7.20
C LYS A 49 19.24 -4.87 7.21
N ILE A 50 18.80 -5.52 6.14
CA ILE A 50 17.46 -6.09 6.07
C ILE A 50 17.53 -7.50 6.68
N PRO A 51 16.65 -7.82 7.65
CA PRO A 51 16.59 -9.15 8.24
C PRO A 51 16.10 -10.18 7.21
N LYS A 52 16.21 -11.47 7.56
CA LYS A 52 15.75 -12.56 6.70
C LYS A 52 14.25 -12.46 6.43
N LEU A 53 13.89 -12.39 5.16
CA LEU A 53 12.50 -12.38 4.67
C LEU A 53 12.19 -13.72 3.99
N ASN A 54 10.94 -14.15 4.05
CA ASN A 54 10.49 -15.41 3.44
C ASN A 54 9.75 -15.19 2.10
N TYR A 55 10.01 -14.06 1.47
CA TYR A 55 9.50 -13.64 0.17
C TYR A 55 10.58 -12.87 -0.60
N LYS A 56 10.35 -12.65 -1.90
CA LYS A 56 11.27 -11.90 -2.74
C LYS A 56 11.16 -10.40 -2.48
N LEU A 57 12.28 -9.73 -2.20
CA LEU A 57 12.40 -8.28 -2.07
C LEU A 57 13.19 -7.71 -3.25
N ASN A 58 12.64 -6.69 -3.89
CA ASN A 58 13.34 -5.85 -4.86
C ASN A 58 13.59 -4.47 -4.23
N ILE A 59 14.78 -3.93 -4.44
CA ILE A 59 15.18 -2.61 -3.94
C ILE A 59 15.54 -1.76 -5.15
N LEU A 60 14.91 -0.59 -5.25
CA LEU A 60 15.19 0.42 -6.25
C LEU A 60 15.65 1.69 -5.55
N ILE A 61 16.71 2.32 -6.06
CA ILE A 61 17.23 3.60 -5.58
C ILE A 61 17.10 4.57 -6.74
N VAL A 62 16.34 5.66 -6.55
CA VAL A 62 15.93 6.55 -7.65
C VAL A 62 16.32 8.02 -7.43
N GLY A 63 16.99 8.34 -6.31
CA GLY A 63 17.22 9.72 -5.88
C GLY A 63 15.94 10.36 -5.33
N LYS A 64 16.01 11.63 -4.94
CA LYS A 64 14.87 12.38 -4.41
C LYS A 64 13.78 12.52 -5.48
N ARG A 65 12.67 11.81 -5.30
CA ARG A 65 11.51 11.77 -6.21
C ARG A 65 10.20 11.80 -5.43
N THR A 66 9.10 12.20 -6.10
CA THR A 66 7.74 12.14 -5.53
C THR A 66 7.32 10.71 -5.24
N MET A 67 6.33 10.53 -4.35
CA MET A 67 5.77 9.21 -4.05
C MET A 67 5.09 8.61 -5.28
N SER A 68 4.44 9.44 -6.09
CA SER A 68 3.85 9.05 -7.39
C SER A 68 4.90 8.47 -8.34
N TYR A 69 6.03 9.16 -8.52
CA TYR A 69 7.13 8.66 -9.34
C TYR A 69 7.60 7.28 -8.87
N LYS A 70 7.83 7.11 -7.58
CA LYS A 70 8.32 5.86 -7.00
C LYS A 70 7.33 4.71 -7.24
N ARG A 71 6.03 4.95 -7.04
CA ARG A 71 4.98 3.96 -7.31
C ARG A 71 4.91 3.61 -8.79
N ASN A 72 4.88 4.61 -9.66
CA ASN A 72 4.87 4.42 -11.12
C ASN A 72 6.09 3.61 -11.59
N TYR A 73 7.27 3.98 -11.13
CA TYR A 73 8.53 3.33 -11.51
C TYR A 73 8.55 1.85 -11.12
N ALA A 74 8.14 1.52 -9.89
CA ALA A 74 8.06 0.13 -9.43
C ALA A 74 7.07 -0.70 -10.24
N VAL A 75 5.89 -0.14 -10.56
CA VAL A 75 4.85 -0.83 -11.34
C VAL A 75 5.29 -1.04 -12.79
N LYS A 76 5.98 -0.07 -13.39
CA LYS A 76 6.54 -0.21 -14.75
C LYS A 76 7.68 -1.23 -14.80
N LYS A 77 8.55 -1.23 -13.78
CA LYS A 77 9.77 -2.06 -13.74
C LYS A 77 9.48 -3.55 -13.56
N PHE A 78 8.48 -3.93 -12.76
CA PHE A 78 8.19 -5.33 -12.43
C PHE A 78 6.79 -5.75 -12.88
N ARG A 79 6.70 -6.92 -13.50
CA ARG A 79 5.42 -7.51 -13.93
C ARG A 79 4.75 -8.25 -12.76
N SER A 80 3.45 -8.01 -12.59
CA SER A 80 2.56 -8.70 -11.67
C SER A 80 1.14 -8.70 -12.24
N ASP A 81 0.22 -9.47 -11.67
CA ASP A 81 -1.21 -9.38 -12.01
C ASP A 81 -1.85 -8.20 -11.26
N PHE A 82 -1.53 -8.10 -9.97
CA PHE A 82 -2.05 -7.06 -9.09
C PHE A 82 -0.92 -6.23 -8.48
N ILE A 83 -1.24 -5.00 -8.14
CA ILE A 83 -0.38 -4.10 -7.36
C ILE A 83 -1.07 -3.78 -6.05
N ALA A 84 -0.27 -3.56 -5.01
CA ALA A 84 -0.72 -3.15 -3.70
C ALA A 84 0.20 -2.06 -3.17
N PHE A 85 -0.35 -0.89 -2.87
CA PHE A 85 0.40 0.22 -2.28
C PHE A 85 0.20 0.23 -0.77
N ILE A 86 1.28 0.46 -0.06
CA ILE A 86 1.32 0.63 1.39
C ILE A 86 2.47 1.56 1.74
N ASP A 87 2.32 2.35 2.80
CA ASP A 87 3.37 3.25 3.27
C ASP A 87 4.39 2.51 4.14
N SER A 88 5.58 3.09 4.26
CA SER A 88 6.72 2.46 4.95
C SER A 88 6.54 2.33 6.46
N ASP A 89 5.62 3.07 7.06
CA ASP A 89 5.27 3.09 8.48
C ASP A 89 3.94 2.35 8.78
N ALA A 90 3.36 1.67 7.78
CA ALA A 90 2.12 0.93 7.92
C ALA A 90 2.37 -0.59 8.02
N TYR A 91 1.43 -1.33 8.63
CA TYR A 91 1.49 -2.79 8.77
C TYR A 91 0.24 -3.45 8.17
N ALA A 92 0.45 -4.35 7.23
CA ALA A 92 -0.63 -5.10 6.63
C ALA A 92 -1.13 -6.23 7.56
N ASP A 93 -2.46 -6.39 7.68
CA ASP A 93 -3.05 -7.57 8.32
C ASP A 93 -2.65 -8.85 7.58
N LYS A 94 -2.56 -9.98 8.30
CA LYS A 94 -2.15 -11.29 7.74
C LYS A 94 -3.03 -11.78 6.58
N ASN A 95 -4.26 -11.32 6.47
CA ASN A 95 -5.20 -11.67 5.40
C ASN A 95 -5.28 -10.59 4.31
N TRP A 96 -4.50 -9.52 4.39
CA TRP A 96 -4.59 -8.35 3.51
C TRP A 96 -4.58 -8.74 2.02
N LEU A 97 -3.58 -9.49 1.57
CA LEU A 97 -3.50 -9.96 0.19
C LEU A 97 -4.60 -11.00 -0.16
N THR A 98 -4.98 -11.85 0.78
CA THR A 98 -6.08 -12.81 0.57
C THR A 98 -7.40 -12.10 0.33
N ASN A 99 -7.69 -11.08 1.13
CA ASN A 99 -8.90 -10.27 1.00
C ASN A 99 -8.90 -9.50 -0.34
N GLY A 100 -7.76 -8.88 -0.68
CA GLY A 100 -7.58 -8.21 -1.96
C GLY A 100 -7.80 -9.16 -3.16
N LEU A 101 -7.20 -10.35 -3.11
CA LEU A 101 -7.36 -11.36 -4.16
C LEU A 101 -8.83 -11.77 -4.35
N ASN A 102 -9.56 -11.99 -3.26
CA ASN A 102 -10.95 -12.41 -3.30
C ASN A 102 -11.87 -11.40 -4.00
N ILE A 103 -11.57 -10.12 -3.87
CA ILE A 103 -12.33 -9.05 -4.53
C ILE A 103 -11.86 -8.87 -5.97
N LEU A 104 -10.56 -8.64 -6.18
CA LEU A 104 -9.98 -8.30 -7.49
C LEU A 104 -10.08 -9.45 -8.50
N SER A 105 -10.13 -10.71 -8.04
CA SER A 105 -10.35 -11.86 -8.93
C SER A 105 -11.76 -11.90 -9.53
N LYS A 106 -12.74 -11.30 -8.86
CA LYS A 106 -14.13 -11.25 -9.30
C LYS A 106 -14.45 -9.97 -10.07
N LYS A 107 -13.74 -8.89 -9.77
CA LYS A 107 -14.00 -7.53 -10.25
C LYS A 107 -12.69 -6.88 -10.72
N ASN A 108 -12.31 -7.19 -11.95
CA ASN A 108 -11.01 -6.80 -12.52
C ASN A 108 -10.80 -5.27 -12.69
N ASN A 109 -11.86 -4.50 -12.71
CA ASN A 109 -11.82 -3.05 -12.98
C ASN A 109 -12.02 -2.21 -11.72
N GLU A 110 -11.93 -2.80 -10.53
CA GLU A 110 -12.07 -2.07 -9.29
C GLU A 110 -10.70 -1.67 -8.70
N ILE A 111 -10.71 -0.50 -8.07
CA ILE A 111 -9.68 -0.05 -7.15
C ILE A 111 -10.24 -0.30 -5.75
N ILE A 112 -9.49 -0.98 -4.91
CA ILE A 112 -9.93 -1.33 -3.57
C ILE A 112 -8.96 -0.78 -2.54
N GLY A 113 -9.50 -0.35 -1.42
CA GLY A 113 -8.75 0.10 -0.25
C GLY A 113 -9.34 -0.46 1.03
N GLY A 114 -8.66 -0.26 2.11
CA GLY A 114 -9.12 -0.65 3.44
C GLY A 114 -8.90 0.47 4.46
N PRO A 115 -9.40 0.31 5.68
CA PRO A 115 -9.23 1.32 6.71
C PRO A 115 -7.80 1.38 7.22
N SER A 116 -7.34 2.60 7.54
CA SER A 116 -6.12 2.86 8.30
C SER A 116 -6.47 2.83 9.79
N ILE A 117 -6.12 1.73 10.46
CA ILE A 117 -6.41 1.49 11.88
C ILE A 117 -5.14 1.70 12.69
N PRO A 118 -5.21 2.31 13.90
CA PRO A 118 -4.03 2.53 14.72
C PRO A 118 -3.42 1.22 15.21
N PHE A 119 -2.12 1.25 15.50
CA PHE A 119 -1.44 0.14 16.17
C PHE A 119 -1.91 -0.01 17.63
N PRO A 120 -1.84 -1.22 18.20
CA PRO A 120 -2.26 -1.47 19.57
C PRO A 120 -1.49 -0.67 20.64
N ASN A 121 -0.23 -0.30 20.37
CA ASN A 121 0.68 0.34 21.34
C ASN A 121 1.06 1.76 20.90
N GLN A 122 0.07 2.56 20.57
CA GLN A 122 0.28 3.98 20.25
C GLN A 122 0.42 4.84 21.51
N SER A 123 1.07 6.01 21.38
CA SER A 123 1.06 7.03 22.42
C SER A 123 -0.36 7.58 22.63
N PHE A 124 -0.57 8.26 23.75
CA PHE A 124 -1.86 8.90 24.03
C PHE A 124 -2.22 9.93 22.94
N GLU A 125 -1.26 10.72 22.51
CA GLU A 125 -1.43 11.75 21.47
C GLU A 125 -1.81 11.15 20.12
N GLU A 126 -1.12 10.08 19.71
CA GLU A 126 -1.44 9.36 18.46
C GLU A 126 -2.85 8.77 18.52
N MET A 127 -3.23 8.20 19.65
CA MET A 127 -4.56 7.64 19.87
C MET A 127 -5.63 8.75 19.82
N MET A 128 -5.41 9.90 20.45
CA MET A 128 -6.32 11.03 20.39
C MET A 128 -6.47 11.56 18.97
N CYS A 129 -5.36 11.70 18.21
CA CYS A 129 -5.40 12.08 16.81
C CYS A 129 -6.22 11.08 15.97
N HIS A 130 -6.08 9.77 16.23
CA HIS A 130 -6.87 8.77 15.55
C HIS A 130 -8.36 8.90 15.86
N TYR A 131 -8.75 9.05 17.14
CA TYR A 131 -10.15 9.25 17.53
C TYR A 131 -10.73 10.51 16.91
N ALA A 132 -9.98 11.61 16.89
CA ALA A 132 -10.40 12.83 16.21
C ALA A 132 -10.69 12.57 14.71
N LYS A 133 -9.80 11.87 14.01
CA LYS A 133 -9.99 11.50 12.60
C LYS A 133 -11.16 10.52 12.36
N ARG A 134 -11.66 9.81 13.37
CA ARG A 134 -12.88 8.98 13.28
C ARG A 134 -14.14 9.82 13.42
N SER A 135 -14.05 11.02 13.95
CA SER A 135 -15.20 11.91 14.13
C SER A 135 -15.69 12.41 12.77
N TYR A 136 -17.01 12.40 12.60
CA TYR A 136 -17.66 13.00 11.44
C TYR A 136 -17.39 14.50 11.33
N PHE A 137 -17.28 15.20 12.46
CA PHE A 137 -16.99 16.64 12.50
C PHE A 137 -15.59 17.00 11.98
N VAL A 138 -14.62 16.06 12.03
CA VAL A 138 -13.25 16.30 11.57
C VAL A 138 -13.04 15.84 10.13
N THR A 139 -13.56 14.67 9.75
CA THR A 139 -13.29 14.04 8.45
C THR A 139 -14.54 13.85 7.58
N GLY A 140 -15.68 14.32 8.04
CA GLY A 140 -16.94 14.20 7.33
C GLY A 140 -17.31 12.75 7.03
N TYR A 141 -17.93 12.52 5.88
CA TYR A 141 -18.33 11.18 5.42
C TYR A 141 -17.16 10.21 5.19
N LEU A 142 -15.92 10.71 5.12
CA LEU A 142 -14.73 9.90 4.92
C LEU A 142 -14.19 9.26 6.21
N ASN A 143 -14.82 9.49 7.35
CA ASN A 143 -14.42 8.92 8.65
C ASN A 143 -14.37 7.36 8.64
N PHE A 144 -15.17 6.70 7.78
CA PHE A 144 -15.20 5.25 7.65
C PHE A 144 -13.83 4.65 7.27
N ARG A 145 -12.92 5.44 6.70
CA ARG A 145 -11.54 5.01 6.40
C ARG A 145 -10.69 4.79 7.65
N LYS A 146 -11.17 5.17 8.83
CA LYS A 146 -10.44 5.09 10.11
C LYS A 146 -10.97 4.02 11.05
N TYR A 147 -11.91 3.15 10.60
CA TYR A 147 -12.42 2.02 11.35
C TYR A 147 -12.95 0.92 10.43
N LYS A 148 -13.09 -0.29 10.97
CA LYS A 148 -13.69 -1.41 10.23
C LYS A 148 -15.16 -1.10 9.94
N ALA A 149 -15.52 -1.04 8.67
CA ALA A 149 -16.87 -0.76 8.20
C ALA A 149 -17.31 -1.79 7.15
N LYS A 150 -18.61 -1.79 6.82
CA LYS A 150 -19.11 -2.55 5.67
C LYS A 150 -18.52 -1.99 4.37
N SER A 151 -18.26 -2.85 3.39
CA SER A 151 -17.79 -2.44 2.07
C SER A 151 -18.77 -1.48 1.42
N ARG A 152 -18.24 -0.43 0.80
CA ARG A 152 -19.00 0.61 0.08
C ARG A 152 -18.16 1.16 -1.07
N TYR A 153 -18.81 1.78 -2.05
CA TYR A 153 -18.13 2.64 -3.01
C TYR A 153 -17.85 3.99 -2.38
N CYS A 154 -16.75 4.62 -2.78
CA CYS A 154 -16.34 5.95 -2.34
C CYS A 154 -15.48 6.62 -3.41
N ASP A 155 -15.46 7.96 -3.38
CA ASP A 155 -14.77 8.80 -4.36
C ASP A 155 -13.28 8.99 -4.04
N TRP A 156 -12.80 8.49 -2.92
CA TRP A 156 -11.42 8.64 -2.51
C TRP A 156 -10.95 7.53 -1.56
N LEU A 157 -9.80 6.93 -1.91
CA LEU A 157 -9.06 5.94 -1.12
C LEU A 157 -7.64 6.42 -0.85
N GLU A 158 -7.11 6.12 0.33
CA GLU A 158 -5.75 6.48 0.71
C GLU A 158 -4.74 5.49 0.07
N SER A 159 -3.69 6.03 -0.55
CA SER A 159 -2.65 5.21 -1.20
C SER A 159 -1.83 4.36 -0.23
N CYS A 160 -1.91 4.62 1.07
CA CYS A 160 -1.30 3.77 2.10
C CYS A 160 -1.98 2.40 2.27
N ASN A 161 -3.14 2.17 1.65
CA ASN A 161 -3.84 0.89 1.64
C ASN A 161 -4.69 0.75 0.38
N LEU A 162 -4.04 0.62 -0.78
CA LEU A 162 -4.69 0.62 -2.09
C LEU A 162 -4.25 -0.59 -2.90
N MET A 163 -5.20 -1.30 -3.51
CA MET A 163 -4.92 -2.42 -4.41
C MET A 163 -5.74 -2.33 -5.69
N MET A 164 -5.16 -2.78 -6.79
CA MET A 164 -5.84 -2.86 -8.08
C MET A 164 -5.13 -3.81 -9.05
N ASN A 165 -5.77 -4.04 -10.18
CA ASN A 165 -5.15 -4.73 -11.31
C ASN A 165 -4.02 -3.84 -11.88
N ARG A 166 -2.84 -4.42 -12.12
CA ARG A 166 -1.70 -3.69 -12.71
C ARG A 166 -2.03 -3.10 -14.09
N THR A 167 -2.78 -3.83 -14.91
CA THR A 167 -3.15 -3.34 -16.25
C THR A 167 -4.08 -2.15 -16.17
N LEU A 168 -4.97 -2.10 -15.18
CA LEU A 168 -5.84 -0.95 -14.93
C LEU A 168 -5.01 0.29 -14.55
N PHE A 169 -4.06 0.14 -13.63
CA PHE A 169 -3.15 1.23 -13.23
C PHE A 169 -2.38 1.81 -14.43
N LEU A 170 -1.85 0.93 -15.28
CA LEU A 170 -1.11 1.36 -16.47
C LEU A 170 -2.02 2.00 -17.53
N LYS A 171 -3.28 1.53 -17.66
CA LYS A 171 -4.28 2.13 -18.56
C LYS A 171 -4.61 3.56 -18.16
N PHE A 172 -4.64 3.86 -16.86
CA PHE A 172 -4.83 5.23 -16.35
C PHE A 172 -3.57 6.11 -16.48
N GLY A 173 -2.45 5.55 -16.94
CA GLY A 173 -1.18 6.29 -17.06
C GLY A 173 -0.35 6.31 -15.79
N GLY A 174 -0.86 5.77 -14.67
CA GLY A 174 -0.25 5.85 -13.35
C GLY A 174 -0.66 7.12 -12.60
N MET A 175 -0.03 7.36 -11.45
CA MET A 175 -0.25 8.57 -10.64
C MET A 175 0.48 9.77 -11.23
N ASN A 176 -0.07 10.97 -11.08
CA ASN A 176 0.52 12.21 -11.53
C ASN A 176 1.79 12.55 -10.73
N GLU A 177 2.92 12.55 -11.40
CA GLU A 177 4.25 12.74 -10.76
C GLU A 177 4.54 14.20 -10.38
N ASN A 178 3.73 15.15 -10.86
CA ASN A 178 3.86 16.58 -10.54
C ASN A 178 3.13 16.97 -9.24
N ILE A 179 2.30 16.07 -8.69
CA ILE A 179 1.57 16.30 -7.44
C ILE A 179 2.38 15.76 -6.27
N TYR A 180 2.67 16.61 -5.28
CA TYR A 180 3.43 16.24 -4.09
C TYR A 180 2.57 15.75 -2.93
N VAL A 181 1.31 16.22 -2.86
CA VAL A 181 0.36 15.88 -1.79
C VAL A 181 -1.03 15.75 -2.40
N GLY A 182 -1.73 14.66 -2.07
CA GLY A 182 -3.08 14.39 -2.58
C GLY A 182 -3.10 13.72 -3.96
N GLU A 183 -2.01 13.10 -4.37
CA GLU A 183 -1.87 12.35 -5.61
C GLU A 183 -2.84 11.15 -5.70
N ASP A 184 -3.21 10.59 -4.56
CA ASP A 184 -4.19 9.51 -4.46
C ASP A 184 -5.62 9.98 -4.74
N LYS A 185 -5.95 11.22 -4.35
CA LYS A 185 -7.26 11.82 -4.62
C LYS A 185 -7.43 12.16 -6.11
N GLU A 186 -6.36 12.58 -6.76
CA GLU A 186 -6.40 12.90 -8.20
C GLU A 186 -6.45 11.62 -9.05
N PHE A 187 -5.82 10.54 -8.57
CA PHE A 187 -5.73 9.27 -9.29
C PHE A 187 -7.05 8.49 -9.28
N ILE A 188 -7.89 8.61 -8.26
CA ILE A 188 -9.12 7.83 -8.06
C ILE A 188 -10.34 8.62 -8.53
#